data_bb32cbb76171c135cbb3eb0719e3ee08
#
_entry.id   bb32cbb76171c135cbb3eb0719e3ee08
#
_cell.length_a   1.000
_cell.length_b   1.000
_cell.length_c   1.000
_cell.angle_alpha   90.00
_cell.angle_beta   90.00
_cell.angle_gamma   90.00
#
_symmetry.space_group_name_H-M   'P 1'
#
loop_
_entity.id
_entity.type
_entity.pdbx_description
1 polymer ?
#
loop_
_entity_poly.entity_id
_entity_poly.type
_entity_poly.pdbx_seq_one_letter_code
_entity_poly.pdbx_strand_id
1 'polypeptide(L)'
;MIYRSKAPLRLGLAGGGTDVSPYADLYGGAILNITIGMYAYATIKPLTGKNIRIKAMDRMEEVIVPVAKKLELNGQLDLAKGVYNRVVKDFIKKPFAFELTTHVDAPPGSGLGSSSTLVVAILGAFVEWFKLPLGEYDIAQLAYRIEREDLGMHGGRQDQYAATFGGVNYMEFYANDKVIVNPLRVKDKWLHELENNLILFFTETSRLSSEIIAKQSANVTNKNKKSIDAMHSLKEQSVRMKEALLKGDVDGIGKILNYGWEHKKAMAEGISNPQLENIYKTAIKAGATGGKISGAGGGGFMIFYAPYTSKFKVIEALNKLGGRVMRYNFTEHGLTTWTI
;
A
#
# COMPACT_ATOMS: atom_id res chain seq x y z
N MET A 1 4.35 -27.39 -14.60
CA MET A 1 4.72 -26.54 -13.47
C MET A 1 3.98 -25.22 -13.57
N ILE A 2 3.43 -24.77 -12.45
CA ILE A 2 2.78 -23.48 -12.30
C ILE A 2 3.49 -22.76 -11.16
N TYR A 3 3.85 -21.52 -11.38
CA TYR A 3 4.56 -20.67 -10.39
C TYR A 3 3.58 -19.66 -9.81
N ARG A 4 3.52 -19.58 -8.50
CA ARG A 4 2.56 -18.74 -7.80
C ARG A 4 3.24 -17.84 -6.80
N SER A 5 2.59 -16.73 -6.55
CA SER A 5 2.95 -15.80 -5.49
C SER A 5 1.72 -15.14 -4.89
N LYS A 6 1.87 -14.68 -3.66
CA LYS A 6 0.96 -13.73 -3.02
C LYS A 6 1.76 -12.73 -2.21
N ALA A 7 1.29 -11.49 -2.19
CA ALA A 7 1.85 -10.43 -1.37
C ALA A 7 0.73 -9.71 -0.61
N PRO A 8 0.91 -9.36 0.69
CA PRO A 8 -0.15 -8.77 1.50
C PRO A 8 -0.32 -7.28 1.21
N LEU A 9 -1.55 -6.80 1.30
CA LEU A 9 -1.88 -5.38 1.37
C LEU A 9 -1.53 -4.82 2.76
N ARG A 10 -1.50 -3.49 2.91
CA ARG A 10 -1.09 -2.86 4.16
C ARG A 10 -2.06 -1.77 4.64
N LEU A 11 -2.13 -1.58 5.93
CA LEU A 11 -2.68 -0.39 6.60
C LEU A 11 -1.52 0.55 6.98
N GLY A 12 -1.57 1.80 6.51
CA GLY A 12 -0.64 2.83 6.95
C GLY A 12 -1.15 3.46 8.25
N LEU A 13 -0.53 3.11 9.38
CA LEU A 13 -0.95 3.60 10.70
C LEU A 13 -0.49 5.03 10.95
N ALA A 14 0.73 5.38 10.59
CA ALA A 14 1.31 6.72 10.83
C ALA A 14 2.35 7.11 9.78
N GLY A 15 2.64 8.40 9.65
CA GLY A 15 3.71 8.92 8.80
C GLY A 15 3.41 8.97 7.30
N GLY A 16 2.23 8.51 6.87
CA GLY A 16 1.92 8.31 5.45
C GLY A 16 2.02 9.59 4.61
N GLY A 17 2.83 9.51 3.55
CA GLY A 17 3.18 10.60 2.64
C GLY A 17 4.61 11.13 2.85
N THR A 18 5.25 10.84 3.98
CA THR A 18 6.65 11.26 4.22
C THR A 18 7.67 10.40 3.45
N ASP A 19 7.23 9.33 2.81
CA ASP A 19 8.02 8.44 1.94
C ASP A 19 8.11 8.92 0.48
N VAL A 20 7.45 10.03 0.16
CA VAL A 20 7.36 10.58 -1.21
C VAL A 20 8.47 11.61 -1.43
N SER A 21 9.15 11.52 -2.58
CA SER A 21 10.09 12.55 -3.04
C SER A 21 9.33 13.85 -3.43
N PRO A 22 9.89 15.04 -3.19
CA PRO A 22 11.23 15.30 -2.66
C PRO A 22 11.31 15.37 -1.12
N TYR A 23 10.21 15.23 -0.38
CA TYR A 23 10.23 15.33 1.08
C TYR A 23 11.17 14.31 1.74
N ALA A 24 11.04 13.03 1.35
CA ALA A 24 11.88 11.96 1.88
C ALA A 24 13.37 12.22 1.64
N ASP A 25 13.70 12.79 0.48
CA ASP A 25 15.08 13.03 0.09
C ASP A 25 15.71 14.22 0.82
N LEU A 26 14.91 15.27 1.12
CA LEU A 26 15.37 16.49 1.78
C LEU A 26 15.38 16.39 3.31
N TYR A 27 14.39 15.72 3.89
CA TYR A 27 14.14 15.74 5.34
C TYR A 27 14.17 14.36 5.98
N GLY A 28 14.29 13.32 5.19
CA GLY A 28 14.05 11.95 5.62
C GLY A 28 12.56 11.69 5.91
N GLY A 29 12.04 10.55 5.51
CA GLY A 29 10.68 10.11 5.80
C GLY A 29 10.64 9.04 6.88
N ALA A 30 9.49 8.86 7.54
CA ALA A 30 9.28 7.75 8.45
C ALA A 30 7.80 7.33 8.47
N ILE A 31 7.55 6.05 8.32
CA ILE A 31 6.19 5.46 8.26
C ILE A 31 6.12 4.25 9.18
N LEU A 32 4.97 4.10 9.81
CA LEU A 32 4.60 2.86 10.46
C LEU A 32 3.41 2.25 9.74
N ASN A 33 3.56 1.02 9.30
CA ASN A 33 2.51 0.24 8.66
C ASN A 33 2.41 -1.17 9.24
N ILE A 34 1.29 -1.84 8.93
CA ILE A 34 1.03 -3.22 9.26
C ILE A 34 0.35 -3.91 8.07
N THR A 35 0.77 -5.13 7.75
CA THR A 35 0.15 -5.91 6.69
C THR A 35 -1.08 -6.66 7.16
N ILE A 36 -2.02 -6.86 6.24
CA ILE A 36 -3.31 -7.50 6.50
C ILE A 36 -3.53 -8.69 5.59
N GLY A 37 -4.38 -9.62 6.01
CA GLY A 37 -4.76 -10.84 5.28
C GLY A 37 -5.66 -10.58 4.06
N MET A 38 -5.38 -9.50 3.34
CA MET A 38 -5.88 -9.22 1.99
C MET A 38 -4.66 -9.16 1.07
N TYR A 39 -4.73 -9.81 -0.08
CA TYR A 39 -3.54 -10.06 -0.89
C TYR A 39 -3.71 -9.64 -2.35
N ALA A 40 -2.58 -9.44 -3.02
CA ALA A 40 -2.46 -9.55 -4.46
C ALA A 40 -1.84 -10.91 -4.79
N TYR A 41 -2.40 -11.58 -5.79
CA TYR A 41 -1.99 -12.92 -6.25
C TYR A 41 -1.48 -12.85 -7.68
N ALA A 42 -0.46 -13.63 -7.99
CA ALA A 42 -0.02 -13.87 -9.34
C ALA A 42 0.22 -15.37 -9.58
N THR A 43 -0.23 -15.86 -10.71
CA THR A 43 -0.03 -17.23 -11.16
C THR A 43 0.54 -17.21 -12.56
N ILE A 44 1.70 -17.81 -12.76
CA ILE A 44 2.36 -17.94 -14.07
C ILE A 44 2.32 -19.40 -14.52
N LYS A 45 1.83 -19.62 -15.74
CA LYS A 45 1.90 -20.88 -16.46
C LYS A 45 2.79 -20.68 -17.69
N PRO A 46 3.98 -21.30 -17.76
CA PRO A 46 4.81 -21.29 -18.97
C PRO A 46 4.05 -21.86 -20.18
N LEU A 47 4.24 -21.27 -21.34
CA LEU A 47 3.67 -21.69 -22.59
C LEU A 47 4.77 -21.98 -23.62
N THR A 48 4.50 -22.86 -24.58
CA THR A 48 5.39 -23.15 -25.72
C THR A 48 5.04 -22.36 -26.99
N GLY A 49 4.02 -21.48 -26.92
CA GLY A 49 3.51 -20.72 -28.05
C GLY A 49 4.26 -19.43 -28.36
N LYS A 50 3.69 -18.63 -29.26
CA LYS A 50 4.23 -17.32 -29.70
C LYS A 50 3.53 -16.12 -29.02
N ASN A 51 2.65 -16.36 -28.04
CA ASN A 51 1.85 -15.34 -27.40
C ASN A 51 2.10 -15.32 -25.88
N ILE A 52 1.98 -14.15 -25.32
CA ILE A 52 1.85 -13.88 -23.90
C ILE A 52 0.38 -13.57 -23.65
N ARG A 53 -0.20 -14.20 -22.62
CA ARG A 53 -1.56 -13.94 -22.16
C ARG A 53 -1.54 -13.40 -20.75
N ILE A 54 -2.17 -12.25 -20.51
CA ILE A 54 -2.25 -11.62 -19.19
C ILE A 54 -3.72 -11.41 -18.85
N LYS A 55 -4.15 -11.88 -17.68
CA LYS A 55 -5.51 -11.81 -17.16
C LYS A 55 -5.54 -11.16 -15.79
N ALA A 56 -6.37 -10.14 -15.61
CA ALA A 56 -6.69 -9.55 -14.30
C ALA A 56 -8.14 -9.93 -13.94
N MET A 57 -8.29 -10.89 -13.03
CA MET A 57 -9.60 -11.48 -12.71
C MET A 57 -10.52 -10.52 -11.96
N ASP A 58 -9.94 -9.70 -11.08
CA ASP A 58 -10.65 -8.67 -10.31
C ASP A 58 -11.16 -7.50 -11.18
N ARG A 59 -10.57 -7.33 -12.37
CA ARG A 59 -10.94 -6.28 -13.33
C ARG A 59 -11.69 -6.81 -14.55
N MET A 60 -11.79 -8.14 -14.68
CA MET A 60 -12.33 -8.82 -15.87
C MET A 60 -11.66 -8.35 -17.18
N GLU A 61 -10.35 -8.13 -17.12
CA GLU A 61 -9.54 -7.69 -18.26
C GLU A 61 -8.60 -8.81 -18.69
N GLU A 62 -8.45 -8.96 -20.01
CA GLU A 62 -7.50 -9.89 -20.64
C GLU A 62 -6.81 -9.21 -21.82
N VAL A 63 -5.52 -9.48 -21.97
CA VAL A 63 -4.74 -9.09 -23.14
C VAL A 63 -3.90 -10.26 -23.64
N ILE A 64 -3.88 -10.43 -24.97
CA ILE A 64 -3.03 -11.40 -25.65
C ILE A 64 -2.13 -10.63 -26.62
N VAL A 65 -0.82 -10.76 -26.44
CA VAL A 65 0.17 -10.08 -27.26
C VAL A 65 1.23 -11.05 -27.76
N PRO A 66 1.84 -10.78 -28.94
CA PRO A 66 2.97 -11.57 -29.41
C PRO A 66 4.14 -11.52 -28.44
N VAL A 67 4.89 -12.60 -28.35
CA VAL A 67 6.14 -12.66 -27.58
C VAL A 67 7.15 -11.69 -28.19
N ALA A 68 7.59 -10.70 -27.40
CA ALA A 68 8.54 -9.66 -27.80
C ALA A 68 9.51 -9.35 -26.66
N LYS A 69 10.69 -8.81 -26.98
CA LYS A 69 11.68 -8.38 -25.96
C LYS A 69 11.14 -7.25 -25.07
N LYS A 70 10.21 -6.44 -25.60
CA LYS A 70 9.54 -5.35 -24.88
C LYS A 70 8.08 -5.30 -25.33
N LEU A 71 7.17 -5.36 -24.37
CA LEU A 71 5.75 -5.15 -24.60
C LEU A 71 5.42 -3.67 -24.56
N GLU A 72 4.51 -3.24 -25.43
CA GLU A 72 4.03 -1.88 -25.49
C GLU A 72 3.17 -1.54 -24.27
N LEU A 73 3.43 -0.39 -23.67
CA LEU A 73 2.64 0.18 -22.58
C LEU A 73 1.56 1.08 -23.21
N ASN A 74 0.33 0.63 -23.19
CA ASN A 74 -0.79 1.26 -23.88
C ASN A 74 -2.03 1.49 -23.00
N GLY A 75 -1.86 1.43 -21.67
CA GLY A 75 -2.92 1.60 -20.69
C GLY A 75 -3.62 0.28 -20.29
N GLN A 76 -3.37 -0.83 -20.98
CA GLN A 76 -3.99 -2.12 -20.71
C GLN A 76 -3.01 -3.03 -19.95
N LEU A 77 -3.30 -3.29 -18.68
CA LEU A 77 -2.51 -4.18 -17.81
C LEU A 77 -1.02 -3.83 -17.77
N ASP A 78 -0.69 -2.54 -17.83
CA ASP A 78 0.68 -2.04 -17.97
C ASP A 78 1.58 -2.38 -16.78
N LEU A 79 1.03 -2.56 -15.57
CA LEU A 79 1.80 -3.06 -14.43
C LEU A 79 2.44 -4.42 -14.74
N ALA A 80 1.68 -5.35 -15.28
CA ALA A 80 2.19 -6.68 -15.64
C ALA A 80 3.18 -6.64 -16.80
N LYS A 81 2.91 -5.82 -17.83
CA LYS A 81 3.83 -5.61 -18.95
C LYS A 81 5.13 -4.97 -18.50
N GLY A 82 5.08 -3.99 -17.58
CA GLY A 82 6.25 -3.34 -16.99
C GLY A 82 7.15 -4.31 -16.26
N VAL A 83 6.57 -5.20 -15.42
CA VAL A 83 7.33 -6.26 -14.74
C VAL A 83 7.98 -7.20 -15.75
N TYR A 84 7.24 -7.69 -16.76
CA TYR A 84 7.80 -8.52 -17.82
C TYR A 84 8.96 -7.83 -18.53
N ASN A 85 8.77 -6.59 -18.95
CA ASN A 85 9.79 -5.82 -19.67
C ASN A 85 11.08 -5.70 -18.85
N ARG A 86 10.97 -5.43 -17.55
CA ARG A 86 12.10 -5.33 -16.63
C ARG A 86 12.78 -6.68 -16.43
N VAL A 87 12.03 -7.74 -16.22
CA VAL A 87 12.56 -9.11 -16.06
C VAL A 87 13.33 -9.57 -17.31
N VAL A 88 12.76 -9.32 -18.50
CA VAL A 88 13.45 -9.64 -19.77
C VAL A 88 14.70 -8.78 -19.94
N LYS A 89 14.62 -7.47 -19.65
CA LYS A 89 15.73 -6.54 -19.83
C LYS A 89 16.91 -6.85 -18.90
N ASP A 90 16.65 -7.09 -17.62
CA ASP A 90 17.70 -7.15 -16.61
C ASP A 90 18.22 -8.56 -16.38
N PHE A 91 17.37 -9.59 -16.49
CA PHE A 91 17.70 -10.95 -16.09
C PHE A 91 17.71 -11.97 -17.25
N ILE A 92 16.59 -12.15 -17.93
CA ILE A 92 16.43 -13.31 -18.85
C ILE A 92 17.04 -13.05 -20.21
N LYS A 93 17.08 -11.81 -20.68
CA LYS A 93 17.64 -11.36 -21.98
C LYS A 93 16.95 -11.93 -23.22
N LYS A 94 16.02 -12.86 -23.05
CA LYS A 94 15.27 -13.52 -24.12
C LYS A 94 13.77 -13.39 -23.86
N PRO A 95 12.95 -13.13 -24.88
CA PRO A 95 11.50 -13.15 -24.73
C PRO A 95 10.98 -14.59 -24.58
N PHE A 96 9.89 -14.78 -23.87
CA PHE A 96 9.29 -16.08 -23.58
C PHE A 96 7.77 -16.01 -23.52
N ALA A 97 7.10 -17.12 -23.84
CA ALA A 97 5.64 -17.23 -23.79
C ALA A 97 5.17 -17.71 -22.41
N PHE A 98 4.10 -17.12 -21.91
CA PHE A 98 3.45 -17.52 -20.65
C PHE A 98 2.02 -17.01 -20.58
N GLU A 99 1.26 -17.59 -19.67
CA GLU A 99 0.00 -17.04 -19.18
C GLU A 99 0.21 -16.54 -17.76
N LEU A 100 -0.13 -15.29 -17.51
CA LEU A 100 -0.17 -14.66 -16.18
C LEU A 100 -1.63 -14.41 -15.81
N THR A 101 -2.04 -14.91 -14.66
CA THR A 101 -3.34 -14.59 -14.06
C THR A 101 -3.12 -13.88 -12.75
N THR A 102 -3.76 -12.73 -12.56
CA THR A 102 -3.68 -11.92 -11.34
C THR A 102 -5.04 -11.71 -10.71
N HIS A 103 -5.05 -11.47 -9.40
CA HIS A 103 -6.21 -11.07 -8.62
C HIS A 103 -5.78 -10.22 -7.44
N VAL A 104 -6.56 -9.21 -7.05
CA VAL A 104 -6.34 -8.40 -5.85
C VAL A 104 -7.61 -8.37 -5.02
N ASP A 105 -7.50 -8.64 -3.70
CA ASP A 105 -8.63 -8.70 -2.79
C ASP A 105 -9.28 -7.33 -2.49
N ALA A 106 -8.61 -6.23 -2.86
CA ALA A 106 -9.12 -4.87 -2.67
C ALA A 106 -9.30 -4.14 -4.00
N PRO A 107 -10.32 -3.28 -4.12
CA PRO A 107 -10.54 -2.49 -5.32
C PRO A 107 -9.33 -1.60 -5.67
N PRO A 108 -9.09 -1.32 -6.97
CA PRO A 108 -8.09 -0.33 -7.39
C PRO A 108 -8.36 1.04 -6.73
N GLY A 109 -7.30 1.76 -6.36
CA GLY A 109 -7.44 3.07 -5.71
C GLY A 109 -7.96 3.01 -4.26
N SER A 110 -8.02 1.82 -3.67
CA SER A 110 -8.49 1.60 -2.29
C SER A 110 -7.63 2.26 -1.20
N GLY A 111 -6.39 2.65 -1.51
CA GLY A 111 -5.46 3.22 -0.54
C GLY A 111 -4.73 2.18 0.33
N LEU A 112 -4.84 0.89 -0.01
CA LEU A 112 -4.17 -0.22 0.70
C LEU A 112 -2.86 -0.66 0.02
N GLY A 113 -2.36 0.09 -0.97
CA GLY A 113 -1.14 -0.23 -1.71
C GLY A 113 -1.35 -1.30 -2.80
N SER A 114 -2.58 -1.52 -3.27
CA SER A 114 -2.94 -2.63 -4.16
C SER A 114 -2.11 -2.69 -5.46
N SER A 115 -1.83 -1.57 -6.12
CA SER A 115 -1.01 -1.54 -7.34
C SER A 115 0.42 -2.01 -7.10
N SER A 116 1.08 -1.45 -6.11
CA SER A 116 2.47 -1.81 -5.75
C SER A 116 2.57 -3.24 -5.25
N THR A 117 1.59 -3.68 -4.46
CA THR A 117 1.50 -5.08 -3.99
C THR A 117 1.33 -6.04 -5.18
N LEU A 118 0.55 -5.65 -6.19
CA LEU A 118 0.41 -6.44 -7.42
C LEU A 118 1.73 -6.55 -8.18
N VAL A 119 2.49 -5.46 -8.30
CA VAL A 119 3.83 -5.48 -8.93
C VAL A 119 4.76 -6.42 -8.17
N VAL A 120 4.77 -6.37 -6.83
CA VAL A 120 5.56 -7.27 -5.98
C VAL A 120 5.14 -8.73 -6.19
N ALA A 121 3.83 -9.02 -6.22
CA ALA A 121 3.33 -10.38 -6.45
C ALA A 121 3.76 -10.91 -7.83
N ILE A 122 3.57 -10.12 -8.90
CA ILE A 122 3.98 -10.54 -10.26
C ILE A 122 5.48 -10.77 -10.32
N LEU A 123 6.29 -9.86 -9.77
CA LEU A 123 7.74 -10.01 -9.70
C LEU A 123 8.13 -11.28 -8.92
N GLY A 124 7.49 -11.53 -7.77
CA GLY A 124 7.68 -12.75 -6.98
C GLY A 124 7.43 -14.04 -7.76
N ALA A 125 6.38 -14.07 -8.58
CA ALA A 125 6.10 -15.23 -9.44
C ALA A 125 7.20 -15.45 -10.51
N PHE A 126 7.78 -14.38 -11.07
CA PHE A 126 8.95 -14.49 -11.95
C PHE A 126 10.23 -14.89 -11.21
N VAL A 127 10.44 -14.36 -10.01
CA VAL A 127 11.55 -14.79 -9.13
C VAL A 127 11.47 -16.28 -8.88
N GLU A 128 10.29 -16.78 -8.55
CA GLU A 128 10.06 -18.22 -8.33
C GLU A 128 10.29 -19.04 -9.61
N TRP A 129 9.80 -18.57 -10.77
CA TRP A 129 9.95 -19.29 -12.03
C TRP A 129 11.40 -19.40 -12.49
N PHE A 130 12.12 -18.29 -12.49
CA PHE A 130 13.47 -18.23 -13.03
C PHE A 130 14.57 -18.37 -11.96
N LYS A 131 14.18 -18.56 -10.69
CA LYS A 131 15.11 -18.62 -9.54
C LYS A 131 16.06 -17.43 -9.54
N LEU A 132 15.48 -16.23 -9.71
CA LEU A 132 16.29 -15.01 -9.74
C LEU A 132 16.95 -14.76 -8.38
N PRO A 133 18.21 -14.35 -8.34
CA PRO A 133 18.96 -14.14 -7.09
C PRO A 133 18.62 -12.78 -6.45
N LEU A 134 17.35 -12.59 -6.07
CA LEU A 134 16.85 -11.36 -5.48
C LEU A 134 16.37 -11.61 -4.05
N GLY A 135 16.93 -10.84 -3.11
CA GLY A 135 16.46 -10.78 -1.74
C GLY A 135 15.26 -9.81 -1.58
N GLU A 136 14.74 -9.69 -0.36
CA GLU A 136 13.57 -8.87 -0.08
C GLU A 136 13.77 -7.39 -0.46
N TYR A 137 14.92 -6.81 -0.09
CA TYR A 137 15.26 -5.43 -0.47
C TYR A 137 15.37 -5.24 -1.99
N ASP A 138 15.95 -6.21 -2.70
CA ASP A 138 16.09 -6.14 -4.15
C ASP A 138 14.73 -6.18 -4.84
N ILE A 139 13.82 -7.05 -4.37
CA ILE A 139 12.46 -7.18 -4.90
C ILE A 139 11.68 -5.89 -4.66
N ALA A 140 11.70 -5.35 -3.44
CA ALA A 140 10.99 -4.11 -3.10
C ALA A 140 11.52 -2.92 -3.91
N GLN A 141 12.83 -2.77 -4.02
CA GLN A 141 13.46 -1.71 -4.79
C GLN A 141 13.18 -1.86 -6.29
N LEU A 142 13.25 -3.07 -6.83
CA LEU A 142 12.97 -3.34 -8.24
C LEU A 142 11.50 -3.03 -8.56
N ALA A 143 10.57 -3.45 -7.70
CA ALA A 143 9.15 -3.12 -7.84
C ALA A 143 8.92 -1.60 -7.84
N TYR A 144 9.57 -0.86 -6.94
CA TYR A 144 9.53 0.60 -6.92
C TYR A 144 10.03 1.21 -8.25
N ARG A 145 11.19 0.76 -8.76
CA ARG A 145 11.75 1.25 -10.03
C ARG A 145 10.84 0.95 -11.20
N ILE A 146 10.24 -0.23 -11.26
CA ILE A 146 9.26 -0.55 -12.31
C ILE A 146 8.11 0.47 -12.33
N GLU A 147 7.52 0.77 -11.17
CA GLU A 147 6.41 1.71 -11.10
C GLU A 147 6.83 3.15 -11.38
N ARG A 148 7.97 3.62 -10.85
CA ARG A 148 8.36 5.04 -10.90
C ARG A 148 9.15 5.40 -12.15
N GLU A 149 10.10 4.54 -12.55
CA GLU A 149 10.97 4.82 -13.69
C GLU A 149 10.39 4.28 -15.00
N ASP A 150 9.95 2.99 -15.01
CA ASP A 150 9.50 2.37 -16.27
C ASP A 150 8.08 2.77 -16.65
N LEU A 151 7.19 2.91 -15.66
CA LEU A 151 5.78 3.24 -15.86
C LEU A 151 5.45 4.71 -15.61
N GLY A 152 6.36 5.51 -15.05
CA GLY A 152 6.18 6.92 -14.77
C GLY A 152 5.07 7.23 -13.74
N MET A 153 4.73 6.30 -12.86
CA MET A 153 3.66 6.46 -11.88
C MET A 153 4.14 7.28 -10.68
N HIS A 154 3.32 8.20 -10.21
CA HIS A 154 3.58 8.92 -8.96
C HIS A 154 3.26 8.06 -7.74
N GLY A 155 4.11 8.11 -6.72
CA GLY A 155 3.89 7.38 -5.47
C GLY A 155 5.08 7.40 -4.52
N GLY A 156 4.86 6.96 -3.28
CA GLY A 156 5.89 6.73 -2.30
C GLY A 156 6.57 5.36 -2.44
N ARG A 157 7.37 5.03 -1.43
CA ARG A 157 8.19 3.81 -1.39
C ARG A 157 7.65 2.74 -0.43
N GLN A 158 6.70 3.07 0.45
CA GLN A 158 6.27 2.18 1.53
C GLN A 158 5.61 0.89 1.06
N ASP A 159 4.85 0.94 -0.04
CA ASP A 159 3.93 -0.13 -0.42
C ASP A 159 4.67 -1.37 -0.90
N GLN A 160 5.71 -1.19 -1.71
CA GLN A 160 6.56 -2.27 -2.21
C GLN A 160 7.29 -2.98 -1.07
N TYR A 161 7.83 -2.19 -0.11
CA TYR A 161 8.52 -2.76 1.05
C TYR A 161 7.55 -3.44 2.01
N ALA A 162 6.37 -2.85 2.29
CA ALA A 162 5.37 -3.50 3.12
C ALA A 162 4.91 -4.84 2.54
N ALA A 163 4.61 -4.88 1.24
CA ALA A 163 4.18 -6.10 0.55
C ALA A 163 5.26 -7.19 0.52
N THR A 164 6.52 -6.80 0.47
CA THR A 164 7.65 -7.74 0.41
C THR A 164 7.99 -8.29 1.80
N PHE A 165 8.09 -7.43 2.81
CA PHE A 165 8.53 -7.82 4.15
C PHE A 165 7.42 -8.41 5.02
N GLY A 166 6.18 -7.89 4.91
CA GLY A 166 5.07 -8.29 5.80
C GLY A 166 5.24 -7.80 7.24
N GLY A 167 4.22 -8.03 8.08
CA GLY A 167 4.25 -7.71 9.51
C GLY A 167 4.09 -6.24 9.84
N VAL A 168 4.54 -5.87 11.03
CA VAL A 168 4.54 -4.49 11.54
C VAL A 168 5.90 -3.87 11.29
N ASN A 169 5.97 -2.82 10.48
CA ASN A 169 7.23 -2.21 10.10
C ASN A 169 7.27 -0.71 10.39
N TYR A 170 8.34 -0.28 11.04
CA TYR A 170 8.75 1.12 11.06
C TYR A 170 9.80 1.31 9.97
N MET A 171 9.43 2.05 8.93
CA MET A 171 10.26 2.26 7.76
C MET A 171 10.80 3.68 7.73
N GLU A 172 12.06 3.83 7.37
CA GLU A 172 12.73 5.12 7.21
C GLU A 172 13.19 5.28 5.76
N PHE A 173 13.00 6.48 5.22
CA PHE A 173 13.24 6.81 3.82
C PHE A 173 14.19 7.99 3.72
N TYR A 174 15.20 7.87 2.87
CA TYR A 174 16.25 8.86 2.70
C TYR A 174 16.54 9.13 1.21
N ALA A 175 17.41 10.08 0.94
CA ALA A 175 17.93 10.34 -0.40
C ALA A 175 18.63 9.11 -0.99
N ASN A 176 18.79 9.11 -2.32
CA ASN A 176 19.42 8.03 -3.10
C ASN A 176 18.74 6.67 -2.92
N ASP A 177 17.39 6.68 -2.86
CA ASP A 177 16.55 5.49 -2.70
C ASP A 177 16.88 4.61 -1.49
N LYS A 178 17.59 5.15 -0.51
CA LYS A 178 17.90 4.42 0.72
C LYS A 178 16.63 4.26 1.55
N VAL A 179 16.29 3.00 1.84
CA VAL A 179 15.18 2.61 2.72
C VAL A 179 15.71 1.69 3.81
N ILE A 180 15.25 1.90 5.03
CA ILE A 180 15.52 1.02 6.17
C ILE A 180 14.18 0.48 6.65
N VAL A 181 14.03 -0.83 6.65
CA VAL A 181 12.87 -1.52 7.20
C VAL A 181 13.23 -2.05 8.58
N ASN A 182 12.52 -1.60 9.60
CA ASN A 182 12.67 -2.07 10.97
C ASN A 182 11.41 -2.86 11.36
N PRO A 183 11.40 -4.21 11.26
CA PRO A 183 10.33 -5.03 11.78
C PRO A 183 10.19 -4.85 13.29
N LEU A 184 8.99 -4.53 13.76
CA LEU A 184 8.74 -4.26 15.17
C LEU A 184 8.29 -5.53 15.90
N ARG A 185 8.96 -5.84 17.01
CA ARG A 185 8.56 -6.92 17.91
C ARG A 185 7.48 -6.44 18.89
N VAL A 186 6.27 -6.24 18.37
CA VAL A 186 5.11 -5.91 19.19
C VAL A 186 4.60 -7.20 19.86
N LYS A 187 4.24 -7.15 21.14
CA LYS A 187 3.68 -8.32 21.83
C LYS A 187 2.33 -8.70 21.23
N ASP A 188 2.07 -9.99 21.04
CA ASP A 188 0.85 -10.52 20.40
C ASP A 188 -0.44 -9.97 21.02
N LYS A 189 -0.50 -9.88 22.36
CA LYS A 189 -1.67 -9.32 23.04
C LYS A 189 -2.00 -7.88 22.63
N TRP A 190 -0.98 -7.07 22.30
CA TRP A 190 -1.19 -5.70 21.83
C TRP A 190 -1.61 -5.65 20.36
N LEU A 191 -1.12 -6.60 19.55
CA LEU A 191 -1.56 -6.75 18.16
C LEU A 191 -3.01 -7.24 18.10
N HIS A 192 -3.38 -8.19 18.92
CA HIS A 192 -4.78 -8.67 19.02
C HIS A 192 -5.71 -7.55 19.48
N GLU A 193 -5.31 -6.75 20.47
CA GLU A 193 -6.10 -5.61 20.92
C GLU A 193 -6.22 -4.53 19.85
N LEU A 194 -5.13 -4.22 19.13
CA LEU A 194 -5.15 -3.30 17.99
C LEU A 194 -6.09 -3.80 16.90
N GLU A 195 -5.97 -5.06 16.48
CA GLU A 195 -6.81 -5.69 15.46
C GLU A 195 -8.29 -5.70 15.86
N ASN A 196 -8.53 -6.04 17.12
CA ASN A 196 -9.90 -6.02 17.66
C ASN A 196 -10.53 -4.64 17.61
N ASN A 197 -9.79 -3.57 17.89
CA ASN A 197 -10.32 -2.22 18.04
C ASN A 197 -10.28 -1.39 16.75
N LEU A 198 -9.48 -1.78 15.74
CA LEU A 198 -9.48 -1.12 14.45
C LEU A 198 -10.68 -1.55 13.59
N ILE A 199 -11.29 -0.57 12.93
CA ILE A 199 -12.34 -0.75 11.94
C ILE A 199 -11.78 -0.33 10.60
N LEU A 200 -11.89 -1.19 9.58
CA LEU A 200 -11.55 -0.90 8.19
C LEU A 200 -12.83 -0.64 7.41
N PHE A 201 -13.04 0.61 7.00
CA PHE A 201 -14.25 1.06 6.32
C PHE A 201 -13.95 1.52 4.90
N PHE A 202 -14.58 0.89 3.91
CA PHE A 202 -14.48 1.28 2.50
C PHE A 202 -15.55 2.32 2.18
N THR A 203 -15.14 3.48 1.67
CA THR A 203 -16.03 4.64 1.42
C THR A 203 -16.79 4.55 0.10
N GLU A 204 -16.57 3.48 -0.71
CA GLU A 204 -17.09 3.27 -2.06
C GLU A 204 -16.74 4.38 -3.07
N THR A 205 -15.87 5.29 -2.68
CA THR A 205 -15.30 6.30 -3.58
C THR A 205 -13.82 6.01 -3.77
N SER A 206 -13.36 6.07 -5.01
CA SER A 206 -11.93 6.03 -5.33
C SER A 206 -11.56 7.26 -6.13
N ARG A 207 -10.37 7.80 -5.90
CA ARG A 207 -9.75 8.83 -6.74
C ARG A 207 -8.38 8.39 -7.19
N LEU A 208 -7.90 8.99 -8.25
CA LEU A 208 -6.53 8.79 -8.71
C LEU A 208 -5.57 9.35 -7.64
N SER A 209 -4.97 8.44 -6.87
CA SER A 209 -3.98 8.77 -5.83
C SER A 209 -2.81 9.58 -6.39
N SER A 210 -2.46 9.38 -7.67
CA SER A 210 -1.40 10.08 -8.38
C SER A 210 -1.55 11.60 -8.38
N GLU A 211 -2.77 12.13 -8.54
CA GLU A 211 -3.01 13.58 -8.53
C GLU A 211 -2.74 14.21 -7.16
N ILE A 212 -3.17 13.56 -6.09
CA ILE A 212 -2.94 14.05 -4.72
C ILE A 212 -1.44 14.00 -4.40
N ILE A 213 -0.77 12.91 -4.79
CA ILE A 213 0.68 12.75 -4.57
C ILE A 213 1.46 13.78 -5.38
N ALA A 214 1.07 14.06 -6.63
CA ALA A 214 1.70 15.10 -7.45
C ALA A 214 1.57 16.49 -6.80
N LYS A 215 0.38 16.84 -6.29
CA LYS A 215 0.18 18.10 -5.54
C LYS A 215 1.02 18.17 -4.27
N GLN A 216 1.12 17.07 -3.53
CA GLN A 216 1.96 16.96 -2.34
C GLN A 216 3.44 17.21 -2.67
N SER A 217 3.96 16.56 -3.72
CA SER A 217 5.33 16.75 -4.20
C SER A 217 5.58 18.19 -4.65
N ALA A 218 4.64 18.76 -5.41
CA ALA A 218 4.71 20.17 -5.86
C ALA A 218 4.75 21.15 -4.68
N ASN A 219 3.96 20.92 -3.62
CA ASN A 219 3.97 21.75 -2.43
C ASN A 219 5.35 21.75 -1.74
N VAL A 220 6.04 20.61 -1.71
CA VAL A 220 7.41 20.53 -1.15
C VAL A 220 8.42 21.25 -2.06
N THR A 221 8.35 21.00 -3.37
CA THR A 221 9.22 21.66 -4.37
C THR A 221 9.08 23.18 -4.31
N ASN A 222 7.83 23.67 -4.17
CA ASN A 222 7.52 25.09 -4.05
C ASN A 222 7.74 25.67 -2.63
N LYS A 223 8.35 24.87 -1.73
CA LYS A 223 8.65 25.28 -0.34
C LYS A 223 7.43 25.79 0.44
N ASN A 224 6.26 25.17 0.21
CA ASN A 224 5.03 25.49 0.95
C ASN A 224 5.22 25.12 2.43
N LYS A 225 5.46 26.11 3.28
CA LYS A 225 5.75 25.92 4.68
C LYS A 225 4.66 25.12 5.40
N LYS A 226 3.38 25.44 5.19
CA LYS A 226 2.25 24.74 5.83
C LYS A 226 2.25 23.24 5.52
N SER A 227 2.49 22.90 4.25
CA SER A 227 2.55 21.49 3.80
C SER A 227 3.76 20.78 4.42
N ILE A 228 4.94 21.41 4.43
CA ILE A 228 6.17 20.85 4.97
C ILE A 228 6.05 20.64 6.49
N ASP A 229 5.54 21.63 7.23
CA ASP A 229 5.33 21.54 8.68
C ASP A 229 4.33 20.40 9.01
N ALA A 230 3.28 20.24 8.21
CA ALA A 230 2.36 19.13 8.35
C ALA A 230 3.04 17.77 8.13
N MET A 231 3.94 17.66 7.16
CA MET A 231 4.72 16.45 6.93
C MET A 231 5.71 16.16 8.06
N HIS A 232 6.34 17.19 8.65
CA HIS A 232 7.15 17.02 9.87
C HIS A 232 6.32 16.47 11.03
N SER A 233 5.12 16.99 11.22
CA SER A 233 4.19 16.49 12.25
C SER A 233 3.78 15.04 12.01
N LEU A 234 3.59 14.63 10.74
CA LEU A 234 3.31 13.24 10.40
C LEU A 234 4.52 12.33 10.63
N LYS A 235 5.72 12.79 10.33
CA LYS A 235 6.94 12.05 10.66
C LYS A 235 7.06 11.83 12.18
N GLU A 236 6.81 12.85 12.98
CA GLU A 236 6.76 12.73 14.45
C GLU A 236 5.66 11.78 14.91
N GLN A 237 4.47 11.84 14.31
CA GLN A 237 3.36 10.92 14.57
C GLN A 237 3.79 9.45 14.39
N SER A 238 4.63 9.14 13.41
CA SER A 238 5.11 7.76 13.20
C SER A 238 5.98 7.26 14.34
N VAL A 239 6.79 8.13 14.94
CA VAL A 239 7.59 7.81 16.14
C VAL A 239 6.68 7.56 17.33
N ARG A 240 5.72 8.46 17.59
CA ARG A 240 4.75 8.32 18.69
C ARG A 240 3.93 7.01 18.55
N MET A 241 3.48 6.67 17.34
CA MET A 241 2.74 5.44 17.09
C MET A 241 3.59 4.19 17.34
N LYS A 242 4.86 4.20 16.90
CA LYS A 242 5.82 3.14 17.17
C LYS A 242 5.98 2.92 18.68
N GLU A 243 6.19 3.99 19.43
CA GLU A 243 6.36 3.91 20.88
C GLU A 243 5.10 3.40 21.58
N ALA A 244 3.92 3.88 21.19
CA ALA A 244 2.64 3.42 21.75
C ALA A 244 2.46 1.91 21.56
N LEU A 245 2.70 1.39 20.36
CA LEU A 245 2.59 -0.04 20.07
C LEU A 245 3.61 -0.87 20.87
N LEU A 246 4.87 -0.45 20.94
CA LEU A 246 5.92 -1.19 21.65
C LEU A 246 5.69 -1.20 23.18
N LYS A 247 5.16 -0.11 23.73
CA LYS A 247 4.85 0.04 25.16
C LYS A 247 3.50 -0.58 25.54
N GLY A 248 2.62 -0.84 24.54
CA GLY A 248 1.27 -1.34 24.76
C GLY A 248 0.27 -0.28 25.20
N ASP A 249 0.52 0.99 24.85
CA ASP A 249 -0.44 2.09 25.01
C ASP A 249 -1.46 2.06 23.88
N VAL A 250 -2.32 1.04 23.90
CA VAL A 250 -3.35 0.83 22.88
C VAL A 250 -4.44 1.91 22.94
N ASP A 251 -4.72 2.44 24.11
CA ASP A 251 -5.72 3.50 24.27
C ASP A 251 -5.27 4.84 23.67
N GLY A 252 -3.97 5.10 23.62
CA GLY A 252 -3.38 6.26 22.99
C GLY A 252 -3.47 6.26 21.46
N ILE A 253 -3.63 5.09 20.82
CA ILE A 253 -3.58 4.92 19.35
C ILE A 253 -4.61 5.79 18.64
N GLY A 254 -5.85 5.82 19.13
CA GLY A 254 -6.90 6.65 18.52
C GLY A 254 -6.54 8.13 18.50
N LYS A 255 -5.98 8.66 19.58
CA LYS A 255 -5.52 10.07 19.67
C LYS A 255 -4.39 10.35 18.68
N ILE A 256 -3.46 9.40 18.52
CA ILE A 256 -2.34 9.51 17.57
C ILE A 256 -2.86 9.46 16.12
N LEU A 257 -3.85 8.61 15.82
CA LEU A 257 -4.51 8.57 14.51
C LEU A 257 -5.21 9.91 14.21
N ASN A 258 -5.95 10.46 15.18
CA ASN A 258 -6.61 11.76 15.03
C ASN A 258 -5.60 12.89 14.77
N TYR A 259 -4.52 12.95 15.54
CA TYR A 259 -3.42 13.89 15.31
C TYR A 259 -2.89 13.80 13.87
N GLY A 260 -2.64 12.57 13.38
CA GLY A 260 -2.19 12.34 12.01
C GLY A 260 -3.22 12.76 10.97
N TRP A 261 -4.52 12.56 11.21
CA TRP A 261 -5.56 12.96 10.28
C TRP A 261 -5.62 14.47 10.09
N GLU A 262 -5.57 15.24 11.18
CA GLU A 262 -5.57 16.70 11.12
C GLU A 262 -4.38 17.24 10.32
N HIS A 263 -3.17 16.73 10.54
CA HIS A 263 -1.99 17.16 9.81
C HIS A 263 -1.99 16.67 8.35
N LYS A 264 -2.51 15.45 8.11
CA LYS A 264 -2.58 14.90 6.74
C LYS A 264 -3.44 15.78 5.83
N LYS A 265 -4.55 16.29 6.31
CA LYS A 265 -5.42 17.21 5.57
C LYS A 265 -4.70 18.49 5.13
N ALA A 266 -3.71 18.92 5.90
CA ALA A 266 -2.94 20.14 5.63
C ALA A 266 -1.80 19.97 4.60
N MET A 267 -1.47 18.72 4.20
CA MET A 267 -0.38 18.44 3.25
C MET A 267 -0.72 18.86 1.82
N ALA A 268 -1.94 18.61 1.38
CA ALA A 268 -2.39 18.93 0.02
C ALA A 268 -3.92 19.00 -0.04
N GLU A 269 -4.42 19.76 -1.01
CA GLU A 269 -5.85 19.77 -1.32
C GLU A 269 -6.32 18.43 -1.88
N GLY A 270 -7.56 18.07 -1.55
CA GLY A 270 -8.23 16.86 -2.04
C GLY A 270 -7.95 15.61 -1.20
N ILE A 271 -7.13 15.70 -0.16
CA ILE A 271 -6.92 14.59 0.80
C ILE A 271 -8.22 14.28 1.56
N SER A 272 -8.97 15.32 1.95
CA SER A 272 -10.31 15.19 2.53
C SER A 272 -11.35 15.87 1.64
N ASN A 273 -12.61 15.52 1.87
CA ASN A 273 -13.79 16.12 1.22
C ASN A 273 -15.00 16.04 2.16
N PRO A 274 -16.13 16.70 1.86
CA PRO A 274 -17.32 16.71 2.73
C PRO A 274 -17.84 15.32 3.11
N GLN A 275 -17.76 14.34 2.21
CA GLN A 275 -18.18 12.97 2.48
C GLN A 275 -17.27 12.31 3.53
N LEU A 276 -15.94 12.40 3.36
CA LEU A 276 -14.96 11.85 4.30
C LEU A 276 -15.05 12.50 5.67
N GLU A 277 -15.28 13.83 5.72
CA GLU A 277 -15.50 14.54 6.98
C GLU A 277 -16.78 14.09 7.68
N ASN A 278 -17.86 13.83 6.93
CA ASN A 278 -19.11 13.30 7.50
C ASN A 278 -18.92 11.89 8.07
N ILE A 279 -18.23 11.02 7.33
CA ILE A 279 -17.87 9.65 7.79
C ILE A 279 -17.04 9.74 9.07
N TYR A 280 -16.00 10.60 9.08
CA TYR A 280 -15.13 10.80 10.23
C TYR A 280 -15.92 11.26 11.46
N LYS A 281 -16.71 12.34 11.34
CA LYS A 281 -17.52 12.89 12.43
C LYS A 281 -18.54 11.87 12.97
N THR A 282 -19.14 11.07 12.08
CA THR A 282 -20.09 10.01 12.47
C THR A 282 -19.40 8.93 13.29
N ALA A 283 -18.21 8.47 12.88
CA ALA A 283 -17.44 7.49 13.63
C ALA A 283 -17.06 8.02 15.03
N ILE A 284 -16.55 9.24 15.12
CA ILE A 284 -16.19 9.86 16.41
C ILE A 284 -17.42 9.99 17.32
N LYS A 285 -18.54 10.48 16.80
CA LYS A 285 -19.81 10.60 17.58
C LYS A 285 -20.31 9.24 18.09
N ALA A 286 -20.06 8.18 17.33
CA ALA A 286 -20.46 6.82 17.71
C ALA A 286 -19.51 6.14 18.71
N GLY A 287 -18.34 6.75 19.02
CA GLY A 287 -17.39 6.28 20.04
C GLY A 287 -16.02 5.89 19.52
N ALA A 288 -15.66 6.17 18.27
CA ALA A 288 -14.28 6.08 17.83
C ALA A 288 -13.45 7.19 18.48
N THR A 289 -12.24 6.89 18.93
CA THR A 289 -11.32 7.86 19.56
C THR A 289 -10.37 8.52 18.57
N GLY A 290 -10.38 8.07 17.32
CA GLY A 290 -9.64 8.64 16.21
C GLY A 290 -9.72 7.76 14.98
N GLY A 291 -9.21 8.28 13.88
CA GLY A 291 -9.19 7.58 12.61
C GLY A 291 -8.45 8.40 11.55
N LYS A 292 -8.30 7.84 10.38
CA LYS A 292 -7.68 8.50 9.22
C LYS A 292 -7.99 7.77 7.93
N ILE A 293 -7.76 8.42 6.82
CA ILE A 293 -7.76 7.74 5.53
C ILE A 293 -6.47 6.90 5.35
N SER A 294 -6.58 5.74 4.72
CA SER A 294 -5.45 4.95 4.27
C SER A 294 -4.98 5.43 2.89
N GLY A 295 -3.68 5.38 2.60
CA GLY A 295 -3.11 5.82 1.32
C GLY A 295 -3.06 7.34 1.14
N ALA A 296 -3.15 7.82 -0.11
CA ALA A 296 -2.97 9.23 -0.46
C ALA A 296 -4.09 10.15 0.04
N GLY A 297 -5.32 9.69 0.06
CA GLY A 297 -6.50 10.48 0.41
C GLY A 297 -7.53 10.52 -0.71
N GLY A 298 -8.58 11.33 -0.50
CA GLY A 298 -9.64 11.58 -1.49
C GLY A 298 -10.72 10.50 -1.57
N GLY A 299 -10.51 9.32 -1.01
CA GLY A 299 -11.43 8.18 -1.02
C GLY A 299 -10.70 6.88 -0.67
N GLY A 300 -11.35 5.75 -0.87
CA GLY A 300 -10.84 4.43 -0.54
C GLY A 300 -11.15 4.01 0.89
N PHE A 301 -10.20 3.45 1.60
CA PHE A 301 -10.39 2.99 2.98
C PHE A 301 -10.08 4.06 4.02
N MET A 302 -10.96 4.15 5.00
CA MET A 302 -10.69 4.82 6.28
C MET A 302 -10.50 3.77 7.38
N ILE A 303 -9.59 4.05 8.30
CA ILE A 303 -9.41 3.26 9.52
C ILE A 303 -9.85 4.09 10.72
N PHE A 304 -10.55 3.44 11.67
CA PHE A 304 -11.00 4.05 12.92
C PHE A 304 -10.58 3.18 14.08
N TYR A 305 -10.15 3.79 15.17
CA TYR A 305 -9.90 3.12 16.43
C TYR A 305 -11.10 3.30 17.36
N ALA A 306 -11.75 2.20 17.70
CA ALA A 306 -12.94 2.16 18.53
C ALA A 306 -12.71 1.19 19.70
N PRO A 307 -12.29 1.70 20.88
CA PRO A 307 -11.91 0.86 22.02
C PRO A 307 -13.09 0.15 22.66
N TYR A 308 -12.82 -0.95 23.33
CA TYR A 308 -13.78 -1.74 24.10
C TYR A 308 -15.00 -2.17 23.28
N THR A 309 -16.19 -1.87 23.80
CA THR A 309 -17.47 -2.23 23.15
C THR A 309 -18.00 -1.17 22.16
N SER A 310 -17.30 -0.03 22.01
CA SER A 310 -17.73 1.04 21.10
C SER A 310 -17.69 0.64 19.62
N LYS A 311 -16.83 -0.34 19.27
CA LYS A 311 -16.68 -0.83 17.89
C LYS A 311 -18.01 -1.15 17.20
N PHE A 312 -18.92 -1.85 17.89
CA PHE A 312 -20.20 -2.24 17.30
C PHE A 312 -21.11 -1.04 17.01
N LYS A 313 -21.14 -0.04 17.90
CA LYS A 313 -21.87 1.21 17.69
C LYS A 313 -21.31 2.01 16.51
N VAL A 314 -19.96 2.06 16.39
CA VAL A 314 -19.30 2.73 15.28
C VAL A 314 -19.60 2.02 13.96
N ILE A 315 -19.53 0.69 13.91
CA ILE A 315 -19.87 -0.10 12.71
C ILE A 315 -21.32 0.15 12.30
N GLU A 316 -22.26 0.09 13.24
CA GLU A 316 -23.68 0.37 12.96
C GLU A 316 -23.89 1.77 12.38
N ALA A 317 -23.25 2.78 12.96
CA ALA A 317 -23.35 4.16 12.50
C ALA A 317 -22.75 4.35 11.09
N LEU A 318 -21.61 3.74 10.82
CA LEU A 318 -20.92 3.80 9.52
C LEU A 318 -21.72 3.10 8.41
N ASN A 319 -22.32 1.93 8.70
CA ASN A 319 -23.12 1.19 7.72
C ASN A 319 -24.35 1.99 7.24
N LYS A 320 -24.83 2.98 8.01
CA LYS A 320 -25.96 3.85 7.62
C LYS A 320 -25.55 4.94 6.61
N LEU A 321 -24.25 5.13 6.35
CA LEU A 321 -23.76 6.19 5.46
C LEU A 321 -23.53 5.73 4.01
N GLY A 322 -23.80 4.47 3.70
CA GLY A 322 -23.34 3.84 2.45
C GLY A 322 -21.82 3.60 2.52
N GLY A 323 -21.38 2.47 2.09
CA GLY A 323 -20.01 2.00 2.28
C GLY A 323 -19.99 0.68 3.03
N ARG A 324 -18.83 0.10 3.23
CA ARG A 324 -18.71 -1.26 3.79
C ARG A 324 -17.60 -1.37 4.82
N VAL A 325 -17.94 -1.94 5.98
CA VAL A 325 -16.93 -2.41 6.93
C VAL A 325 -16.36 -3.73 6.41
N MET A 326 -15.05 -3.75 6.20
CA MET A 326 -14.35 -4.95 5.73
C MET A 326 -13.77 -5.72 6.91
N ARG A 327 -13.91 -7.03 6.84
CA ARG A 327 -13.20 -7.93 7.77
C ARG A 327 -11.77 -8.13 7.28
N TYR A 328 -10.84 -8.15 8.20
CA TYR A 328 -9.43 -8.41 7.95
C TYR A 328 -8.82 -9.03 9.20
N ASN A 329 -7.65 -9.56 9.05
CA ASN A 329 -6.74 -9.95 10.13
C ASN A 329 -5.34 -9.42 9.80
N PHE A 330 -4.49 -9.24 10.79
CA PHE A 330 -3.09 -8.94 10.54
C PHE A 330 -2.35 -10.19 10.04
N THR A 331 -1.29 -9.99 9.25
CA THR A 331 -0.41 -11.06 8.79
C THR A 331 1.05 -10.64 8.97
N GLU A 332 1.86 -11.60 9.41
CA GLU A 332 3.31 -11.39 9.59
C GLU A 332 4.10 -11.68 8.33
N HIS A 333 3.52 -12.45 7.40
CA HIS A 333 4.22 -12.89 6.20
C HIS A 333 4.07 -11.87 5.07
N GLY A 334 5.20 -11.52 4.46
CA GLY A 334 5.27 -10.73 3.25
C GLY A 334 5.06 -11.58 1.99
N LEU A 335 5.81 -11.22 0.93
CA LEU A 335 5.80 -11.95 -0.34
C LEU A 335 6.08 -13.44 -0.10
N THR A 336 5.16 -14.27 -0.54
CA THR A 336 5.28 -15.73 -0.47
C THR A 336 5.18 -16.29 -1.88
N THR A 337 6.11 -17.19 -2.23
CA THR A 337 6.15 -17.84 -3.55
C THR A 337 6.14 -19.36 -3.41
N TRP A 338 5.57 -20.07 -4.40
CA TRP A 338 5.59 -21.54 -4.43
C TRP A 338 5.35 -22.06 -5.85
N THR A 339 5.74 -23.32 -6.07
CA THR A 339 5.57 -24.04 -7.34
C THR A 339 4.68 -25.27 -7.13
N ILE A 340 3.81 -25.58 -8.12
CA ILE A 340 3.04 -26.81 -8.17
C ILE A 340 3.15 -27.49 -9.54
#